data_4910e016325acde4125e85a91dbb8c08
#
_entry.id   4910e016325acde4125e85a91dbb8c08
#
_cell.length_a   1.000
_cell.length_b   1.000
_cell.length_c   1.000
_cell.angle_alpha   90.00
_cell.angle_beta   90.00
_cell.angle_gamma   90.00
#
_symmetry.space_group_name_H-M   'P 1'
#
loop_
_entity.id
_entity.type
_entity.pdbx_description
1 polymer ?
#
loop_
_entity_poly.entity_id
_entity_poly.type
_entity_poly.pdbx_seq_one_letter_code
_entity_poly.pdbx_strand_id
1 'polypeptide(L)'
;MGQKVHPYGFRLGYNKDWHSHWFAKTKQYGDFLHEDLRLKREIKGRFSGAGVSHVDIERAANRLKIVIYTSRPGIIIGRKGAEIDKLKADIAQRTGREVLVSIQEIQKPELNAQLQAEKIASQLEKRIAFRRAMRKTVEETLRFGGQGIKVKVSGRLNGAEIARSEWYLQGRLPLHTLRADGRERRPRAPRRERDGEERRERRGRGDRGDRG
;
A
#
# COMPACT_ATOMS: atom_id res chain seq x y z
N MET A 1 6.23 -19.62 -21.38
CA MET A 1 6.38 -19.21 -19.97
C MET A 1 4.99 -18.88 -19.43
N GLY A 2 4.60 -19.44 -18.27
CA GLY A 2 3.28 -19.20 -17.70
C GLY A 2 3.09 -17.76 -17.26
N GLN A 3 1.86 -17.27 -17.34
CA GLN A 3 1.47 -15.97 -16.81
C GLN A 3 1.52 -15.99 -15.28
N LYS A 4 1.98 -14.89 -14.68
CA LYS A 4 2.05 -14.74 -13.23
C LYS A 4 1.00 -13.74 -12.76
N VAL A 5 0.29 -14.09 -11.72
CA VAL A 5 -0.67 -13.18 -11.07
C VAL A 5 0.09 -12.03 -10.43
N HIS A 6 -0.48 -10.82 -10.50
CA HIS A 6 0.08 -9.66 -9.82
C HIS A 6 0.09 -9.89 -8.29
N PRO A 7 1.21 -9.67 -7.60
CA PRO A 7 1.34 -10.03 -6.18
C PRO A 7 0.36 -9.29 -5.26
N TYR A 8 0.02 -8.06 -5.59
CA TYR A 8 -0.99 -7.30 -4.86
C TYR A 8 -2.39 -7.91 -5.08
N GLY A 9 -2.76 -8.20 -6.33
CA GLY A 9 -4.04 -8.81 -6.68
C GLY A 9 -4.24 -10.19 -6.05
N PHE A 10 -3.17 -10.99 -5.95
CA PHE A 10 -3.19 -12.30 -5.29
C PHE A 10 -3.53 -12.20 -3.80
N ARG A 11 -3.30 -11.05 -3.16
CA ARG A 11 -3.49 -10.84 -1.72
C ARG A 11 -4.70 -9.97 -1.37
N LEU A 12 -5.45 -9.51 -2.35
CA LEU A 12 -6.70 -8.77 -2.12
C LEU A 12 -7.70 -9.63 -1.34
N GLY A 13 -8.32 -9.01 -0.33
CA GLY A 13 -9.28 -9.67 0.55
C GLY A 13 -8.64 -10.56 1.62
N TYR A 14 -7.33 -10.83 1.56
CA TYR A 14 -6.62 -11.59 2.58
C TYR A 14 -5.82 -10.68 3.53
N ASN A 15 -4.86 -9.91 3.01
CA ASN A 15 -4.02 -9.00 3.80
C ASN A 15 -3.80 -7.65 3.10
N LYS A 16 -4.30 -7.49 1.89
CA LYS A 16 -4.35 -6.23 1.15
C LYS A 16 -5.80 -5.83 0.93
N ASP A 17 -6.03 -4.53 0.97
CA ASP A 17 -7.32 -3.93 0.71
C ASP A 17 -7.31 -3.17 -0.63
N TRP A 18 -8.48 -2.77 -1.11
CA TRP A 18 -8.64 -2.02 -2.35
C TRP A 18 -8.13 -0.58 -2.18
N HIS A 19 -7.62 -0.01 -3.26
CA HIS A 19 -7.22 1.41 -3.28
C HIS A 19 -8.37 2.36 -3.67
N SER A 20 -9.55 1.83 -3.92
CA SER A 20 -10.74 2.60 -4.19
C SER A 20 -11.93 1.90 -3.57
N HIS A 21 -12.58 2.56 -2.61
CA HIS A 21 -13.69 2.03 -1.84
C HIS A 21 -14.98 2.75 -2.23
N TRP A 22 -15.65 2.25 -3.26
CA TRP A 22 -16.93 2.78 -3.70
C TRP A 22 -17.65 1.77 -4.60
N PHE A 23 -18.94 1.94 -4.69
CA PHE A 23 -19.81 1.19 -5.58
C PHE A 23 -20.58 2.14 -6.49
N ALA A 24 -20.72 1.81 -7.76
CA ALA A 24 -21.50 2.57 -8.71
C ALA A 24 -22.25 1.67 -9.68
N LYS A 25 -23.40 2.13 -10.18
CA LYS A 25 -24.13 1.45 -11.26
C LYS A 25 -23.32 1.53 -12.57
N THR A 26 -23.56 0.57 -13.47
CA THR A 26 -22.79 0.37 -14.71
C THR A 26 -22.50 1.65 -15.50
N LYS A 27 -23.48 2.55 -15.65
CA LYS A 27 -23.31 3.80 -16.40
C LYS A 27 -22.36 4.80 -15.72
N GLN A 28 -22.38 4.86 -14.39
CA GLN A 28 -21.58 5.81 -13.60
C GLN A 28 -20.18 5.25 -13.27
N TYR A 29 -20.00 3.94 -13.39
CA TYR A 29 -18.74 3.28 -13.03
C TYR A 29 -17.56 3.79 -13.86
N GLY A 30 -17.75 3.93 -15.16
CA GLY A 30 -16.70 4.42 -16.06
C GLY A 30 -16.26 5.85 -15.71
N ASP A 31 -17.22 6.72 -15.45
CA ASP A 31 -16.94 8.13 -15.12
C ASP A 31 -16.17 8.25 -13.82
N PHE A 32 -16.59 7.54 -12.76
CA PHE A 32 -15.90 7.54 -11.46
C PHE A 32 -14.50 6.94 -11.54
N LEU A 33 -14.34 5.86 -12.33
CA LEU A 33 -13.03 5.25 -12.52
C LEU A 33 -12.06 6.21 -13.23
N HIS A 34 -12.50 6.87 -14.28
CA HIS A 34 -11.66 7.85 -14.99
C HIS A 34 -11.33 9.07 -14.14
N GLU A 35 -12.27 9.54 -13.34
CA GLU A 35 -12.05 10.62 -12.37
C GLU A 35 -11.01 10.22 -11.33
N ASP A 36 -11.13 9.03 -10.72
CA ASP A 36 -10.16 8.51 -9.75
C ASP A 36 -8.75 8.38 -10.34
N LEU A 37 -8.64 7.86 -11.56
CA LEU A 37 -7.36 7.72 -12.25
C LEU A 37 -6.70 9.07 -12.56
N ARG A 38 -7.49 10.10 -12.89
CA ARG A 38 -6.99 11.47 -13.08
C ARG A 38 -6.51 12.05 -11.77
N LEU A 39 -7.31 11.97 -10.71
CA LEU A 39 -6.96 12.47 -9.38
C LEU A 39 -5.69 11.80 -8.84
N LYS A 40 -5.58 10.47 -8.93
CA LYS A 40 -4.38 9.74 -8.49
C LYS A 40 -3.12 10.16 -9.24
N ARG A 41 -3.21 10.37 -10.56
CA ARG A 41 -2.07 10.84 -11.38
C ARG A 41 -1.68 12.27 -11.03
N GLU A 42 -2.65 13.15 -10.87
CA GLU A 42 -2.42 14.54 -10.54
C GLU A 42 -1.77 14.72 -9.17
N ILE A 43 -2.29 14.05 -8.15
CA ILE A 43 -1.72 14.08 -6.79
C ILE A 43 -0.27 13.57 -6.81
N LYS A 44 0.00 12.45 -7.49
CA LYS A 44 1.37 11.94 -7.63
C LYS A 44 2.28 12.90 -8.39
N GLY A 45 1.81 13.52 -9.44
CA GLY A 45 2.58 14.49 -10.22
C GLY A 45 2.89 15.77 -9.43
N ARG A 46 1.89 16.33 -8.74
CA ARG A 46 2.03 17.54 -7.93
C ARG A 46 2.99 17.35 -6.76
N PHE A 47 2.93 16.20 -6.09
CA PHE A 47 3.73 15.90 -4.90
C PHE A 47 4.83 14.84 -5.15
N SER A 48 5.46 14.85 -6.32
CA SER A 48 6.53 13.90 -6.65
C SER A 48 7.69 13.93 -5.65
N GLY A 49 8.02 15.11 -5.09
CA GLY A 49 9.06 15.27 -4.06
C GLY A 49 8.68 14.77 -2.66
N ALA A 50 7.40 14.57 -2.38
CA ALA A 50 6.91 14.10 -1.08
C ALA A 50 7.03 12.58 -0.90
N GLY A 51 7.28 11.81 -1.97
CA GLY A 51 7.33 10.36 -1.92
C GLY A 51 5.96 9.76 -1.62
N VAL A 52 5.00 9.98 -2.50
CA VAL A 52 3.65 9.42 -2.41
C VAL A 52 3.65 7.97 -2.87
N SER A 53 3.38 7.04 -1.98
CA SER A 53 3.29 5.62 -2.30
C SER A 53 2.03 5.28 -3.07
N HIS A 54 0.88 5.50 -2.45
CA HIS A 54 -0.44 5.28 -3.04
C HIS A 54 -1.44 6.29 -2.50
N VAL A 55 -2.56 6.37 -3.19
CA VAL A 55 -3.68 7.24 -2.84
C VAL A 55 -4.94 6.38 -2.83
N ASP A 56 -5.62 6.37 -1.71
CA ASP A 56 -6.89 5.66 -1.56
C ASP A 56 -8.04 6.65 -1.66
N ILE A 57 -9.09 6.24 -2.36
CA ILE A 57 -10.25 7.08 -2.63
C ILE A 57 -11.50 6.35 -2.13
N GLU A 58 -12.22 7.00 -1.23
CA GLU A 58 -13.50 6.52 -0.72
C GLU A 58 -14.60 7.47 -1.20
N ARG A 59 -15.68 6.94 -1.76
CA ARG A 59 -16.84 7.71 -2.19
C ARG A 59 -18.06 7.27 -1.41
N ALA A 60 -18.65 8.18 -0.69
CA ALA A 60 -19.89 7.97 0.06
C ALA A 60 -20.89 9.06 -0.30
N ALA A 61 -21.91 8.71 -1.08
CA ALA A 61 -22.93 9.64 -1.57
C ALA A 61 -22.29 10.91 -2.20
N ASN A 62 -22.39 12.05 -1.54
CA ASN A 62 -21.86 13.34 -2.02
C ASN A 62 -20.47 13.71 -1.44
N ARG A 63 -19.86 12.80 -0.68
CA ARG A 63 -18.54 13.02 -0.06
C ARG A 63 -17.46 12.23 -0.76
N LEU A 64 -16.32 12.88 -0.97
CA LEU A 64 -15.11 12.28 -1.52
C LEU A 64 -14.01 12.35 -0.47
N LYS A 65 -13.60 11.20 0.07
CA LYS A 65 -12.48 11.11 1.00
C LYS A 65 -11.26 10.58 0.28
N ILE A 66 -10.16 11.32 0.36
CA ILE A 66 -8.88 10.98 -0.27
C ILE A 66 -7.86 10.78 0.84
N VAL A 67 -7.26 9.60 0.90
CA VAL A 67 -6.20 9.28 1.86
C VAL A 67 -4.89 9.16 1.09
N ILE A 68 -3.94 10.02 1.42
CA ILE A 68 -2.63 10.07 0.75
C ILE A 68 -1.58 9.44 1.68
N TYR A 69 -0.95 8.35 1.21
CA TYR A 69 0.13 7.70 1.93
C TYR A 69 1.47 8.22 1.42
N THR A 70 2.21 8.87 2.32
CA THR A 70 3.47 9.55 1.96
C THR A 70 4.57 9.29 2.97
N SER A 71 5.83 9.39 2.52
CA SER A 71 7.00 9.34 3.40
C SER A 71 7.33 10.69 4.02
N ARG A 72 6.86 11.81 3.43
CA ARG A 72 7.15 13.16 3.88
C ARG A 72 5.88 14.01 3.94
N PRO A 73 5.06 13.86 4.98
CA PRO A 73 3.77 14.53 5.09
C PRO A 73 3.90 16.07 5.11
N GLY A 74 4.98 16.62 5.65
CA GLY A 74 5.19 18.05 5.74
C GLY A 74 5.20 18.78 4.40
N ILE A 75 5.62 18.12 3.31
CA ILE A 75 5.63 18.72 1.97
C ILE A 75 4.21 18.89 1.43
N ILE A 76 3.32 17.92 1.74
CA ILE A 76 1.93 17.96 1.28
C ILE A 76 1.11 18.92 2.14
N ILE A 77 1.38 18.97 3.46
CA ILE A 77 0.70 19.88 4.39
C ILE A 77 1.05 21.33 4.04
N GLY A 78 2.32 21.59 3.76
CA GLY A 78 2.83 22.92 3.50
C GLY A 78 2.83 23.81 4.74
N ARG A 79 3.15 25.10 4.56
CA ARG A 79 3.14 26.06 5.65
C ARG A 79 1.69 26.32 6.10
N LYS A 80 1.40 26.08 7.38
CA LYS A 80 0.08 26.27 8.00
C LYS A 80 -1.08 25.55 7.29
N GLY A 81 -0.82 24.48 6.54
CA GLY A 81 -1.88 23.75 5.84
C GLY A 81 -2.30 24.31 4.48
N ALA A 82 -1.65 25.38 3.99
CA ALA A 82 -2.06 26.07 2.76
C ALA A 82 -2.10 25.17 1.51
N GLU A 83 -1.17 24.22 1.39
CA GLU A 83 -1.13 23.32 0.23
C GLU A 83 -2.27 22.28 0.24
N ILE A 84 -2.63 21.78 1.41
CA ILE A 84 -3.80 20.89 1.53
C ILE A 84 -5.08 21.62 1.22
N ASP A 85 -5.25 22.85 1.70
CA ASP A 85 -6.47 23.62 1.51
C ASP A 85 -6.64 24.02 0.03
N LYS A 86 -5.55 24.37 -0.65
CA LYS A 86 -5.56 24.55 -2.12
C LYS A 86 -5.96 23.26 -2.84
N LEU A 87 -5.38 22.11 -2.44
CA LEU A 87 -5.72 20.83 -3.05
C LEU A 87 -7.20 20.49 -2.86
N LYS A 88 -7.75 20.70 -1.64
CA LYS A 88 -9.18 20.49 -1.37
C LYS A 88 -10.05 21.39 -2.25
N ALA A 89 -9.73 22.68 -2.33
CA ALA A 89 -10.48 23.64 -3.15
C ALA A 89 -10.45 23.26 -4.64
N ASP A 90 -9.27 22.94 -5.18
CA ASP A 90 -9.09 22.52 -6.58
C ASP A 90 -9.94 21.27 -6.91
N ILE A 91 -9.93 20.26 -6.04
CA ILE A 91 -10.67 19.02 -6.23
C ILE A 91 -12.17 19.28 -6.06
N ALA A 92 -12.59 20.04 -5.05
CA ALA A 92 -14.00 20.37 -4.80
C ALA A 92 -14.61 21.15 -5.98
N GLN A 93 -13.88 22.10 -6.54
CA GLN A 93 -14.31 22.86 -7.73
C GLN A 93 -14.54 21.96 -8.96
N ARG A 94 -13.70 20.94 -9.15
CA ARG A 94 -13.80 20.01 -10.29
C ARG A 94 -14.87 18.96 -10.13
N THR A 95 -14.99 18.41 -8.91
CA THR A 95 -15.90 17.28 -8.65
C THR A 95 -17.30 17.71 -8.23
N GLY A 96 -17.46 18.98 -7.81
CA GLY A 96 -18.72 19.50 -7.27
C GLY A 96 -19.17 18.81 -5.99
N ARG A 97 -18.24 18.14 -5.26
CA ARG A 97 -18.54 17.36 -4.05
C ARG A 97 -17.76 17.87 -2.84
N GLU A 98 -18.23 17.54 -1.66
CA GLU A 98 -17.50 17.78 -0.42
C GLU A 98 -16.25 16.89 -0.38
N VAL A 99 -15.05 17.50 -0.28
CA VAL A 99 -13.77 16.77 -0.32
C VAL A 99 -13.11 16.78 1.04
N LEU A 100 -12.79 15.60 1.55
CA LEU A 100 -11.98 15.39 2.74
C LEU A 100 -10.63 14.81 2.32
N VAL A 101 -9.53 15.51 2.63
CA VAL A 101 -8.17 15.00 2.41
C VAL A 101 -7.54 14.62 3.75
N SER A 102 -7.08 13.39 3.85
CA SER A 102 -6.34 12.86 4.99
C SER A 102 -4.96 12.42 4.54
N ILE A 103 -3.94 12.66 5.37
CA ILE A 103 -2.56 12.26 5.08
C ILE A 103 -2.14 11.22 6.10
N GLN A 104 -1.60 10.11 5.60
CA GLN A 104 -0.99 9.07 6.44
C GLN A 104 0.50 8.97 6.16
N GLU A 105 1.29 9.02 7.23
CA GLU A 105 2.73 8.84 7.16
C GLU A 105 3.09 7.36 7.07
N ILE A 106 4.07 7.05 6.22
CA ILE A 106 4.67 5.73 6.11
C ILE A 106 5.92 5.70 6.98
N GLN A 107 5.85 5.00 8.11
CA GLN A 107 6.95 4.94 9.10
C GLN A 107 8.25 4.39 8.54
N LYS A 108 8.19 3.39 7.65
CA LYS A 108 9.36 2.72 7.04
C LYS A 108 9.27 2.77 5.52
N PRO A 109 9.65 3.90 4.91
CA PRO A 109 9.59 4.06 3.44
C PRO A 109 10.54 3.11 2.69
N GLU A 110 11.59 2.62 3.35
CA GLU A 110 12.56 1.68 2.78
C GLU A 110 11.96 0.30 2.53
N LEU A 111 10.89 -0.07 3.24
CA LEU A 111 10.18 -1.32 3.02
C LEU A 111 9.06 -1.21 1.99
N ASN A 112 8.77 0.01 1.51
CA ASN A 112 7.74 0.22 0.52
C ASN A 112 8.30 0.06 -0.90
N ALA A 113 7.83 -0.95 -1.63
CA ALA A 113 8.33 -1.27 -2.95
C ALA A 113 8.17 -0.14 -3.97
N GLN A 114 7.05 0.60 -3.93
CA GLN A 114 6.78 1.70 -4.84
C GLN A 114 7.77 2.86 -4.62
N LEU A 115 8.00 3.24 -3.37
CA LEU A 115 8.94 4.32 -3.02
C LEU A 115 10.37 3.95 -3.38
N GLN A 116 10.76 2.69 -3.19
CA GLN A 116 12.09 2.23 -3.59
C GLN A 116 12.27 2.21 -5.12
N ALA A 117 11.23 1.84 -5.88
CA ALA A 117 11.27 1.89 -7.33
C ALA A 117 11.41 3.33 -7.84
N GLU A 118 10.65 4.28 -7.30
CA GLU A 118 10.73 5.70 -7.63
C GLU A 118 12.09 6.30 -7.26
N LYS A 119 12.67 5.88 -6.12
CA LYS A 119 14.03 6.27 -5.71
C LYS A 119 15.10 5.80 -6.70
N ILE A 120 14.99 4.56 -7.19
CA ILE A 120 15.90 4.05 -8.23
C ILE A 120 15.72 4.85 -9.52
N ALA A 121 14.48 5.09 -9.96
CA ALA A 121 14.20 5.87 -11.16
C ALA A 121 14.83 7.27 -11.10
N SER A 122 14.65 7.99 -9.99
CA SER A 122 15.26 9.31 -9.78
C SER A 122 16.80 9.27 -9.77
N GLN A 123 17.41 8.19 -9.26
CA GLN A 123 18.87 8.01 -9.32
C GLN A 123 19.36 7.76 -10.75
N LEU A 124 18.60 7.02 -11.56
CA LEU A 124 18.93 6.78 -12.97
C LEU A 124 18.81 8.07 -13.79
N GLU A 125 17.79 8.89 -13.55
CA GLU A 125 17.64 10.21 -14.17
C GLU A 125 18.86 11.12 -13.86
N LYS A 126 19.39 11.04 -12.64
CA LYS A 126 20.61 11.72 -12.21
C LYS A 126 21.89 11.07 -12.73
N ARG A 127 21.80 10.12 -13.68
CA ARG A 127 22.92 9.41 -14.31
C ARG A 127 23.81 8.64 -13.35
N ILE A 128 23.28 8.19 -12.22
CA ILE A 128 23.99 7.28 -11.31
C ILE A 128 24.05 5.90 -11.96
N ALA A 129 25.20 5.23 -11.86
CA ALA A 129 25.39 3.88 -12.39
C ALA A 129 24.30 2.93 -11.82
N PHE A 130 23.51 2.29 -12.69
CA PHE A 130 22.36 1.50 -12.31
C PHE A 130 22.70 0.35 -11.33
N ARG A 131 23.88 -0.28 -11.47
CA ARG A 131 24.36 -1.32 -10.55
C ARG A 131 24.54 -0.79 -9.13
N ARG A 132 25.07 0.43 -8.99
CA ARG A 132 25.26 1.10 -7.70
C ARG A 132 23.90 1.45 -7.08
N ALA A 133 22.97 1.98 -7.88
CA ALA A 133 21.61 2.30 -7.42
C ALA A 133 20.89 1.06 -6.91
N MET A 134 20.92 -0.05 -7.67
CA MET A 134 20.29 -1.31 -7.29
C MET A 134 20.89 -1.90 -6.00
N ARG A 135 22.21 -1.99 -5.88
CA ARG A 135 22.89 -2.52 -4.68
C ARG A 135 22.53 -1.70 -3.45
N LYS A 136 22.64 -0.37 -3.55
CA LYS A 136 22.31 0.53 -2.45
C LYS A 136 20.86 0.32 -1.95
N THR A 137 19.90 0.20 -2.86
CA THR A 137 18.51 -0.06 -2.51
C THR A 137 18.33 -1.40 -1.82
N VAL A 138 19.00 -2.45 -2.29
CA VAL A 138 18.96 -3.78 -1.68
C VAL A 138 19.51 -3.75 -0.26
N GLU A 139 20.68 -3.15 -0.06
CA GLU A 139 21.34 -3.02 1.24
C GLU A 139 20.48 -2.21 2.23
N GLU A 140 19.92 -1.07 1.78
CA GLU A 140 19.03 -0.25 2.61
C GLU A 140 17.80 -1.05 3.05
N THR A 141 17.10 -1.73 2.14
CA THR A 141 15.90 -2.50 2.49
C THR A 141 16.20 -3.60 3.51
N LEU A 142 17.29 -4.32 3.36
CA LEU A 142 17.70 -5.35 4.31
C LEU A 142 18.11 -4.77 5.67
N ARG A 143 18.79 -3.63 5.69
CA ARG A 143 19.17 -2.92 6.92
C ARG A 143 17.96 -2.48 7.73
N PHE A 144 16.87 -2.08 7.08
CA PHE A 144 15.62 -1.69 7.74
C PHE A 144 14.69 -2.87 8.08
N GLY A 145 15.19 -4.09 7.98
CA GLY A 145 14.51 -5.31 8.43
C GLY A 145 13.69 -6.02 7.36
N GLY A 146 13.92 -5.72 6.08
CA GLY A 146 13.35 -6.50 4.97
C GLY A 146 13.92 -7.91 4.96
N GLN A 147 13.06 -8.93 4.88
CA GLN A 147 13.49 -10.35 4.81
C GLN A 147 14.08 -10.73 3.44
N GLY A 148 13.74 -9.97 2.42
CA GLY A 148 14.25 -10.16 1.07
C GLY A 148 13.68 -9.15 0.09
N ILE A 149 14.46 -8.89 -0.96
CA ILE A 149 14.09 -7.93 -2.00
C ILE A 149 14.55 -8.45 -3.36
N LYS A 150 13.74 -8.20 -4.38
CA LYS A 150 14.10 -8.38 -5.78
C LYS A 150 13.94 -7.05 -6.51
N VAL A 151 15.03 -6.55 -7.06
CA VAL A 151 15.05 -5.34 -7.88
C VAL A 151 15.34 -5.74 -9.32
N LYS A 152 14.56 -5.24 -10.26
CA LYS A 152 14.79 -5.44 -11.71
C LYS A 152 14.77 -4.09 -12.40
N VAL A 153 15.80 -3.84 -13.19
CA VAL A 153 15.90 -2.66 -14.06
C VAL A 153 16.04 -3.15 -15.49
N SER A 154 15.32 -2.53 -16.42
CA SER A 154 15.32 -2.89 -17.85
C SER A 154 15.35 -1.64 -18.71
N GLY A 155 15.92 -1.77 -19.88
CA GLY A 155 16.06 -0.70 -20.86
C GLY A 155 17.47 -0.68 -21.48
N ARG A 156 17.84 0.42 -22.09
CA ARG A 156 19.20 0.66 -22.65
C ARG A 156 20.16 1.06 -21.54
N LEU A 157 20.58 0.07 -20.75
CA LEU A 157 21.40 0.29 -19.56
C LEU A 157 22.79 0.82 -19.97
N ASN A 158 23.21 1.92 -19.34
CA ASN A 158 24.46 2.67 -19.67
C ASN A 158 24.55 3.15 -21.13
N GLY A 159 23.41 3.42 -21.79
CA GLY A 159 23.39 3.89 -23.16
C GLY A 159 23.69 2.81 -24.23
N ALA A 160 23.64 1.53 -23.86
CA ALA A 160 23.82 0.43 -24.82
C ALA A 160 22.75 0.47 -25.92
N GLU A 161 23.12 0.08 -27.15
CA GLU A 161 22.17 0.05 -28.27
C GLU A 161 21.06 -0.98 -28.06
N ILE A 162 21.39 -2.14 -27.51
CA ILE A 162 20.45 -3.23 -27.24
C ILE A 162 19.92 -3.11 -25.81
N ALA A 163 18.60 -3.12 -25.68
CA ALA A 163 17.96 -3.15 -24.39
C ALA A 163 18.18 -4.49 -23.68
N ARG A 164 18.49 -4.43 -22.40
CA ARG A 164 18.62 -5.62 -21.55
C ARG A 164 17.96 -5.39 -20.20
N SER A 165 17.74 -6.47 -19.46
CA SER A 165 17.27 -6.40 -18.08
C SER A 165 18.30 -7.05 -17.15
N GLU A 166 18.62 -6.32 -16.08
CA GLU A 166 19.41 -6.84 -14.97
C GLU A 166 18.58 -6.86 -13.70
N TRP A 167 18.81 -7.85 -12.85
CA TRP A 167 18.11 -7.98 -11.60
C TRP A 167 19.02 -8.47 -10.48
N TYR A 168 18.72 -8.02 -9.27
CA TYR A 168 19.33 -8.52 -8.04
C TYR A 168 18.23 -9.10 -7.15
N LEU A 169 18.53 -10.25 -6.54
CA LEU A 169 17.69 -10.90 -5.54
C LEU A 169 18.56 -11.17 -4.33
N GLN A 170 18.12 -10.70 -3.18
CA GLN A 170 18.79 -10.98 -1.92
C GLN A 170 17.74 -11.28 -0.84
N GLY A 171 18.08 -12.27 0.02
CA GLY A 171 17.16 -12.72 1.06
C GLY A 171 16.05 -13.63 0.53
N ARG A 172 14.97 -13.73 1.28
CA ARG A 172 13.84 -14.64 1.05
C ARG A 172 12.68 -13.89 0.43
N LEU A 173 12.31 -14.24 -0.79
CA LEU A 173 11.16 -13.66 -1.49
C LEU A 173 10.27 -14.76 -2.10
N PRO A 174 9.40 -15.41 -1.32
CA PRO A 174 8.50 -16.44 -1.83
C PRO A 174 7.38 -15.80 -2.65
N LEU A 175 7.38 -16.02 -3.97
CA LEU A 175 6.41 -15.43 -4.89
C LEU A 175 5.03 -16.11 -4.83
N HIS A 176 5.00 -17.40 -4.50
CA HIS A 176 3.77 -18.22 -4.50
C HIS A 176 3.15 -18.39 -3.11
N THR A 177 3.76 -17.85 -2.07
CA THR A 177 3.25 -17.98 -0.70
C THR A 177 2.42 -16.76 -0.34
N LEU A 178 1.14 -16.98 -0.01
CA LEU A 178 0.19 -15.93 0.32
C LEU A 178 0.65 -15.07 1.53
N ARG A 179 1.32 -15.70 2.49
CA ARG A 179 1.83 -15.05 3.72
C ARG A 179 3.12 -14.26 3.55
N ALA A 180 3.67 -14.18 2.36
CA ALA A 180 4.94 -13.49 2.09
C ALA A 180 4.78 -11.96 2.00
N ASP A 181 3.95 -11.37 2.81
CA ASP A 181 3.91 -9.94 3.00
C ASP A 181 4.64 -9.63 4.32
N GLY A 182 5.68 -8.81 4.26
CA GLY A 182 6.56 -8.49 5.40
C GLY A 182 5.91 -7.68 6.53
N ARG A 183 4.60 -7.68 6.63
CA ARG A 183 3.89 -7.17 7.79
C ARG A 183 3.88 -8.20 8.89
N GLU A 184 4.32 -7.79 10.06
CA GLU A 184 4.16 -8.50 11.32
C GLU A 184 2.74 -9.11 11.40
N ARG A 185 2.68 -10.36 11.80
CA ARG A 185 1.42 -11.01 12.16
C ARG A 185 0.65 -10.06 13.06
N ARG A 186 -0.53 -9.64 12.68
CA ARG A 186 -1.46 -9.05 13.64
C ARG A 186 -1.50 -10.02 14.82
N PRO A 187 -1.23 -9.57 16.04
CA PRO A 187 -1.37 -10.45 17.19
C PRO A 187 -2.75 -11.08 17.10
N ARG A 188 -2.81 -12.40 17.13
CA ARG A 188 -4.09 -13.10 17.21
C ARG A 188 -4.82 -12.50 18.39
N ALA A 189 -6.01 -11.99 18.16
CA ALA A 189 -6.89 -11.59 19.25
C ALA A 189 -6.93 -12.75 20.25
N PRO A 190 -6.79 -12.49 21.56
CA PRO A 190 -6.81 -13.54 22.55
C PRO A 190 -8.09 -14.33 22.32
N ARG A 191 -7.92 -15.65 22.16
CA ARG A 191 -9.03 -16.57 22.03
C ARG A 191 -9.89 -16.35 23.27
N ARG A 192 -11.09 -15.79 23.10
CA ARG A 192 -12.02 -15.67 24.22
C ARG A 192 -12.21 -17.07 24.78
N GLU A 193 -11.75 -17.27 26.00
CA GLU A 193 -12.03 -18.45 26.81
C GLU A 193 -13.55 -18.45 27.10
N ARG A 194 -14.36 -18.90 26.14
CA ARG A 194 -15.79 -19.13 26.32
C ARG A 194 -16.12 -20.56 26.69
N ASP A 195 -15.12 -21.44 26.74
CA ASP A 195 -15.37 -22.88 26.95
C ASP A 195 -15.16 -23.35 28.39
N GLY A 196 -14.81 -22.44 29.30
CA GLY A 196 -14.53 -22.82 30.71
C GLY A 196 -15.77 -22.80 31.62
N GLU A 197 -16.76 -21.97 31.38
CA GLU A 197 -17.91 -21.81 32.27
C GLU A 197 -19.07 -22.79 31.94
N GLU A 198 -19.32 -23.03 30.65
CA GLU A 198 -20.38 -24.00 30.28
C GLU A 198 -20.07 -25.47 30.65
N ARG A 199 -18.81 -25.84 30.78
CA ARG A 199 -18.44 -27.19 31.25
C ARG A 199 -18.57 -27.35 32.76
N ARG A 200 -18.48 -26.30 33.54
CA ARG A 200 -18.69 -26.35 35.00
C ARG A 200 -20.18 -26.45 35.36
N GLU A 201 -21.05 -25.78 34.64
CA GLU A 201 -22.50 -25.87 34.88
C GLU A 201 -23.11 -27.22 34.49
N ARG A 202 -22.58 -27.89 33.47
CA ARG A 202 -23.04 -29.24 33.09
C ARG A 202 -22.58 -30.35 34.06
N ARG A 203 -21.49 -30.15 34.79
CA ARG A 203 -21.04 -31.11 35.83
C ARG A 203 -21.76 -30.93 37.18
N GLY A 204 -22.35 -29.80 37.45
CA GLY A 204 -23.04 -29.53 38.71
C GLY A 204 -24.50 -30.01 38.73
N ARG A 205 -25.08 -30.41 37.60
CA ARG A 205 -26.52 -30.85 37.51
C ARG A 205 -26.70 -32.36 37.49
N GLY A 206 -25.65 -33.14 37.55
CA GLY A 206 -25.71 -34.63 37.44
C GLY A 206 -25.71 -35.41 38.76
N ASP A 207 -25.64 -34.75 39.92
CA ASP A 207 -25.52 -35.46 41.20
C ASP A 207 -26.56 -35.03 42.24
N ARG A 208 -27.82 -35.07 41.85
CA ARG A 208 -28.95 -35.06 42.82
C ARG A 208 -30.12 -35.86 42.27
N GLY A 209 -30.07 -37.15 42.56
CA GLY A 209 -31.23 -38.00 42.28
C GLY A 209 -30.90 -39.46 42.35
N ASP A 210 -30.58 -39.98 43.55
CA ASP A 210 -31.05 -41.28 43.94
C ASP A 210 -30.62 -41.58 45.39
N ARG A 211 -31.51 -41.30 46.33
CA ARG A 211 -31.58 -41.98 47.65
C ARG A 211 -32.95 -41.60 48.26
N GLY A 212 -33.84 -42.55 48.22
CA GLY A 212 -35.13 -42.52 48.89
C GLY A 212 -36.04 -43.62 48.42
#